data_b1d382fe1e528628f5f8a26f2f6e556b
#
_entry.id   b1d382fe1e528628f5f8a26f2f6e556b
#
_cell.length_a   1.000
_cell.length_b   1.000
_cell.length_c   1.000
_cell.angle_alpha   90.00
_cell.angle_beta   90.00
_cell.angle_gamma   90.00
#
_symmetry.space_group_name_H-M   'P 1'
#
loop_
_entity.id
_entity.type
_entity.pdbx_description
1 polymer ?
#
loop_
_entity_poly.entity_id
_entity_poly.type
_entity_poly.pdbx_seq_one_letter_code
_entity_poly.pdbx_strand_id
1 'polypeptide(L)'
;ITLFDEIAHIGSSGVVLFDEIDALALDRINVNDVREMGRATSTLLSQLDSLPANSLVIATTNLFPQLDKALVRRFDKIVDFDRYNKNDLVEVGESIAMELIETADFVKSDRRLLKKILQTAQSLPMPGELKNVIRSAIAFSDSSKPCDYLVRLYLALNGSKEPDLPKLKHRGFTVREMEILTGISKSKISRLLKETDNE
;
A
#
# COMPACT_ATOMS: atom_id res chain seq x y z
N ILE A 1 -1.06 -23.29 31.50
CA ILE A 1 -1.98 -23.22 30.33
C ILE A 1 -1.12 -22.70 29.18
N THR A 2 -1.02 -23.50 28.13
CA THR A 2 -0.31 -23.06 26.92
C THR A 2 -1.25 -22.19 26.07
N LEU A 3 -0.70 -21.33 25.20
CA LEU A 3 -1.49 -20.52 24.26
C LEU A 3 -2.49 -21.38 23.47
N PHE A 4 -2.08 -22.57 23.06
CA PHE A 4 -2.92 -23.49 22.29
C PHE A 4 -4.06 -24.12 23.11
N ASP A 5 -3.89 -24.28 24.42
CA ASP A 5 -5.00 -24.70 25.29
C ASP A 5 -6.08 -23.62 25.36
N GLU A 6 -5.68 -22.34 25.38
CA GLU A 6 -6.61 -21.20 25.30
C GLU A 6 -7.32 -21.16 23.95
N ILE A 7 -6.60 -21.36 22.84
CA ILE A 7 -7.19 -21.43 21.50
C ILE A 7 -8.23 -22.55 21.41
N ALA A 8 -7.91 -23.72 21.92
CA ALA A 8 -8.85 -24.86 21.94
C ALA A 8 -10.14 -24.56 22.74
N HIS A 9 -10.04 -23.76 23.81
CA HIS A 9 -11.20 -23.34 24.60
C HIS A 9 -12.07 -22.28 23.89
N ILE A 10 -11.47 -21.42 23.06
CA ILE A 10 -12.21 -20.42 22.27
C ILE A 10 -13.10 -21.11 21.21
N GLY A 11 -12.63 -22.23 20.64
CA GLY A 11 -13.36 -23.03 19.67
C GLY A 11 -13.84 -22.21 18.46
N SER A 12 -15.08 -22.43 18.01
CA SER A 12 -15.70 -21.73 16.88
C SER A 12 -16.11 -20.27 17.16
N SER A 13 -15.95 -19.81 18.40
CA SER A 13 -16.41 -18.50 18.85
C SER A 13 -15.38 -17.39 18.67
N GLY A 14 -14.16 -17.72 18.23
CA GLY A 14 -13.07 -16.77 18.07
C GLY A 14 -12.22 -16.98 16.84
N VAL A 15 -11.39 -15.97 16.56
CA VAL A 15 -10.37 -15.99 15.51
C VAL A 15 -9.01 -15.88 16.18
N VAL A 16 -8.09 -16.73 15.78
CA VAL A 16 -6.70 -16.68 16.23
C VAL A 16 -5.84 -16.04 15.15
N LEU A 17 -5.09 -15.01 15.52
CA LEU A 17 -4.16 -14.33 14.62
C LEU A 17 -2.72 -14.57 15.10
N PHE A 18 -1.91 -15.20 14.25
CA PHE A 18 -0.45 -15.24 14.38
C PHE A 18 0.14 -14.16 13.47
N ASP A 19 0.50 -13.03 14.05
CA ASP A 19 1.17 -11.98 13.28
C ASP A 19 2.67 -12.25 13.19
N GLU A 20 3.25 -12.12 11.98
CA GLU A 20 4.67 -12.41 11.70
C GLU A 20 5.09 -13.84 12.12
N ILE A 21 4.35 -14.85 11.65
CA ILE A 21 4.60 -16.26 11.99
C ILE A 21 6.02 -16.74 11.60
N ASP A 22 6.69 -16.04 10.71
CA ASP A 22 8.07 -16.29 10.31
C ASP A 22 9.04 -16.20 11.49
N ALA A 23 8.76 -15.41 12.52
CA ALA A 23 9.55 -15.36 13.74
C ALA A 23 9.66 -16.74 14.44
N LEU A 24 8.66 -17.63 14.22
CA LEU A 24 8.60 -18.97 14.79
C LEU A 24 8.92 -20.09 13.79
N ALA A 25 8.89 -19.80 12.49
CA ALA A 25 8.76 -20.80 11.43
C ALA A 25 9.67 -20.59 10.21
N LEU A 26 10.75 -19.81 10.33
CA LEU A 26 11.75 -19.68 9.27
C LEU A 26 12.46 -20.99 9.00
N ASP A 27 12.61 -21.31 7.73
CA ASP A 27 13.44 -22.42 7.27
C ASP A 27 14.93 -22.07 7.52
N ARG A 28 15.71 -23.01 7.91
CA ARG A 28 16.98 -22.99 8.64
C ARG A 28 18.12 -22.35 7.86
N ILE A 29 18.56 -21.16 8.21
CA ILE A 29 19.75 -20.53 7.58
C ILE A 29 20.98 -20.48 8.51
N ASN A 30 20.85 -20.65 9.85
CA ASN A 30 21.98 -20.57 10.79
C ASN A 30 22.24 -21.87 11.57
N VAL A 31 23.43 -22.40 11.42
CA VAL A 31 23.89 -23.73 11.90
C VAL A 31 23.93 -23.88 13.42
N ASN A 32 23.98 -22.81 14.19
CA ASN A 32 24.12 -22.87 15.66
C ASN A 32 22.80 -22.88 16.46
N ASP A 33 21.68 -22.50 15.82
CA ASP A 33 20.35 -22.41 16.47
C ASP A 33 19.36 -23.51 16.00
N VAL A 34 19.83 -24.42 15.18
CA VAL A 34 19.00 -25.40 14.40
C VAL A 34 18.17 -26.32 15.32
N ARG A 35 18.63 -26.60 16.54
CA ARG A 35 17.91 -27.53 17.42
C ARG A 35 16.73 -26.91 18.16
N GLU A 36 16.84 -25.67 18.60
CA GLU A 36 15.78 -25.00 19.35
C GLU A 36 14.67 -24.48 18.41
N MET A 37 15.04 -23.89 17.28
CA MET A 37 14.06 -23.46 16.26
C MET A 37 13.32 -24.66 15.64
N GLY A 38 14.03 -25.76 15.36
CA GLY A 38 13.39 -26.99 14.89
C GLY A 38 12.39 -27.58 15.89
N ARG A 39 12.62 -27.41 17.20
CA ARG A 39 11.65 -27.78 18.23
C ARG A 39 10.45 -26.84 18.26
N ALA A 40 10.66 -25.54 18.15
CA ALA A 40 9.58 -24.56 18.10
C ALA A 40 8.65 -24.79 16.90
N THR A 41 9.22 -24.95 15.70
CA THR A 41 8.45 -25.26 14.49
C THR A 41 7.70 -26.59 14.62
N SER A 42 8.36 -27.65 15.12
CA SER A 42 7.72 -28.96 15.32
C SER A 42 6.59 -28.89 16.34
N THR A 43 6.77 -28.11 17.41
CA THR A 43 5.74 -27.88 18.42
C THR A 43 4.56 -27.11 17.81
N LEU A 44 4.83 -26.05 17.03
CA LEU A 44 3.79 -25.28 16.33
C LEU A 44 2.97 -26.18 15.39
N LEU A 45 3.65 -26.99 14.58
CA LEU A 45 3.00 -27.92 13.66
C LEU A 45 2.08 -28.93 14.40
N SER A 46 2.61 -29.53 15.48
CA SER A 46 1.83 -30.48 16.30
C SER A 46 0.61 -29.80 16.94
N GLN A 47 0.78 -28.58 17.39
CA GLN A 47 -0.31 -27.82 18.01
C GLN A 47 -1.37 -27.38 17.00
N LEU A 48 -0.98 -26.96 15.79
CA LEU A 48 -1.91 -26.67 14.71
C LEU A 48 -2.73 -27.92 14.32
N ASP A 49 -2.07 -29.09 14.26
CA ASP A 49 -2.73 -30.36 13.96
C ASP A 49 -3.72 -30.81 15.06
N SER A 50 -3.56 -30.32 16.29
CA SER A 50 -4.44 -30.64 17.42
C SER A 50 -5.64 -29.70 17.58
N LEU A 51 -5.71 -28.62 16.80
CA LEU A 51 -6.80 -27.67 16.90
C LEU A 51 -8.16 -28.28 16.47
N PRO A 52 -9.26 -27.91 17.11
CA PRO A 52 -10.59 -28.28 16.66
C PRO A 52 -10.85 -27.88 15.22
N ALA A 53 -11.51 -28.73 14.44
CA ALA A 53 -11.78 -28.51 13.01
C ALA A 53 -12.59 -27.22 12.69
N ASN A 54 -13.23 -26.63 13.68
CA ASN A 54 -13.98 -25.39 13.57
C ASN A 54 -13.21 -24.14 14.05
N SER A 55 -11.93 -24.27 14.35
CA SER A 55 -11.07 -23.14 14.73
C SER A 55 -10.67 -22.35 13.50
N LEU A 56 -10.84 -21.00 13.53
CA LEU A 56 -10.34 -20.12 12.47
C LEU A 56 -8.99 -19.55 12.89
N VAL A 57 -7.96 -19.93 12.16
CA VAL A 57 -6.57 -19.48 12.37
C VAL A 57 -6.14 -18.65 11.17
N ILE A 58 -5.63 -17.46 11.42
CA ILE A 58 -5.02 -16.58 10.42
C ILE A 58 -3.56 -16.39 10.79
N ALA A 59 -2.66 -16.50 9.83
CA ALA A 59 -1.25 -16.19 10.01
C ALA A 59 -0.80 -15.16 8.96
N THR A 60 0.03 -14.21 9.37
CA THR A 60 0.66 -13.25 8.46
C THR A 60 2.17 -13.50 8.40
N THR A 61 2.77 -13.18 7.26
CA THR A 61 4.23 -13.22 7.07
C THR A 61 4.65 -12.31 5.94
N ASN A 62 5.82 -11.71 6.07
CA ASN A 62 6.53 -11.00 4.99
C ASN A 62 7.54 -11.91 4.28
N LEU A 63 7.75 -13.13 4.77
CA LEU A 63 8.79 -14.05 4.31
C LEU A 63 8.20 -15.37 3.79
N PHE A 64 7.03 -15.32 3.14
CA PHE A 64 6.32 -16.51 2.64
C PHE A 64 7.21 -17.51 1.88
N PRO A 65 8.13 -17.09 0.96
CA PRO A 65 9.01 -18.03 0.26
C PRO A 65 9.99 -18.77 1.17
N GLN A 66 10.22 -18.28 2.39
CA GLN A 66 11.17 -18.85 3.39
C GLN A 66 10.47 -19.66 4.47
N LEU A 67 9.13 -19.73 4.48
CA LEU A 67 8.38 -20.54 5.42
C LEU A 67 8.58 -22.03 5.15
N ASP A 68 8.61 -22.81 6.23
CA ASP A 68 8.60 -24.28 6.15
C ASP A 68 7.37 -24.76 5.35
N LYS A 69 7.60 -25.59 4.33
CA LYS A 69 6.53 -26.15 3.50
C LYS A 69 5.54 -26.99 4.30
N ALA A 70 5.96 -27.60 5.39
CA ALA A 70 5.07 -28.36 6.26
C ALA A 70 4.09 -27.43 6.99
N LEU A 71 4.52 -26.22 7.35
CA LEU A 71 3.65 -25.22 7.93
C LEU A 71 2.63 -24.70 6.88
N VAL A 72 3.10 -24.33 5.71
CA VAL A 72 2.23 -23.81 4.62
C VAL A 72 1.10 -24.79 4.29
N ARG A 73 1.37 -26.11 4.32
CA ARG A 73 0.37 -27.16 4.03
C ARG A 73 -0.75 -27.28 5.06
N ARG A 74 -0.65 -26.64 6.20
CA ARG A 74 -1.69 -26.65 7.26
C ARG A 74 -2.70 -25.53 7.14
N PHE A 75 -2.45 -24.61 6.20
CA PHE A 75 -3.39 -23.54 5.87
C PHE A 75 -4.16 -23.88 4.60
N ASP A 76 -5.48 -23.86 4.70
CA ASP A 76 -6.39 -24.16 3.59
C ASP A 76 -6.36 -23.09 2.49
N LYS A 77 -6.02 -21.85 2.85
CA LYS A 77 -6.03 -20.73 1.94
C LYS A 77 -4.83 -19.82 2.14
N ILE A 78 -4.19 -19.48 1.03
CA ILE A 78 -3.15 -18.46 0.97
C ILE A 78 -3.73 -17.23 0.28
N VAL A 79 -3.55 -16.06 0.90
CA VAL A 79 -3.92 -14.76 0.35
C VAL A 79 -2.63 -13.98 0.10
N ASP A 80 -2.34 -13.77 -1.16
CA ASP A 80 -1.19 -12.99 -1.59
C ASP A 80 -1.59 -11.51 -1.76
N PHE A 81 -0.91 -10.63 -1.03
CA PHE A 81 -1.12 -9.18 -1.07
C PHE A 81 -0.23 -8.46 -2.09
N ASP A 82 0.74 -9.15 -2.71
CA ASP A 82 1.62 -8.56 -3.72
C ASP A 82 1.03 -8.58 -5.14
N ARG A 83 -0.18 -9.13 -5.31
CA ARG A 83 -0.85 -9.31 -6.61
C ARG A 83 -1.56 -8.09 -7.18
N TYR A 84 -1.39 -6.91 -6.57
CA TYR A 84 -2.04 -5.70 -7.06
C TYR A 84 -1.53 -5.29 -8.45
N ASN A 85 -2.44 -5.16 -9.40
CA ASN A 85 -2.14 -4.49 -10.66
C ASN A 85 -2.26 -2.96 -10.51
N LYS A 86 -1.86 -2.21 -11.54
CA LYS A 86 -1.88 -0.74 -11.50
C LYS A 86 -3.27 -0.17 -11.25
N ASN A 87 -4.32 -0.77 -11.81
CA ASN A 87 -5.68 -0.28 -11.62
C ASN A 87 -6.15 -0.49 -10.18
N ASP A 88 -5.83 -1.65 -9.59
CA ASP A 88 -6.14 -1.93 -8.19
C ASP A 88 -5.46 -0.89 -7.28
N LEU A 89 -4.17 -0.57 -7.53
CA LEU A 89 -3.44 0.44 -6.77
C LEU A 89 -4.01 1.86 -6.95
N VAL A 90 -4.54 2.19 -8.13
CA VAL A 90 -5.25 3.46 -8.35
C VAL A 90 -6.51 3.52 -7.51
N GLU A 91 -7.33 2.48 -7.49
CA GLU A 91 -8.57 2.42 -6.70
C GLU A 91 -8.28 2.47 -5.20
N VAL A 92 -7.28 1.73 -4.73
CA VAL A 92 -6.82 1.75 -3.34
C VAL A 92 -6.30 3.14 -2.97
N GLY A 93 -5.46 3.75 -3.81
CA GLY A 93 -4.93 5.10 -3.59
C GLY A 93 -6.02 6.17 -3.56
N GLU A 94 -7.03 6.06 -4.44
CA GLU A 94 -8.19 6.95 -4.45
C GLU A 94 -8.99 6.81 -3.14
N SER A 95 -9.26 5.59 -2.68
CA SER A 95 -9.97 5.32 -1.43
C SER A 95 -9.23 5.86 -0.21
N ILE A 96 -7.93 5.59 -0.10
CA ILE A 96 -7.07 6.10 0.98
C ILE A 96 -7.06 7.63 1.00
N ALA A 97 -6.93 8.27 -0.17
CA ALA A 97 -6.88 9.72 -0.25
C ALA A 97 -8.22 10.34 0.20
N MET A 98 -9.34 9.77 -0.20
CA MET A 98 -10.66 10.29 0.18
C MET A 98 -10.88 10.18 1.70
N GLU A 99 -10.54 9.04 2.32
CA GLU A 99 -10.60 8.86 3.78
C GLU A 99 -9.75 9.91 4.52
N LEU A 100 -8.52 10.17 4.05
CA LEU A 100 -7.63 11.14 4.70
C LEU A 100 -8.09 12.59 4.49
N ILE A 101 -8.67 12.92 3.32
CA ILE A 101 -9.19 14.26 3.02
C ILE A 101 -10.41 14.59 3.88
N GLU A 102 -11.28 13.62 4.18
CA GLU A 102 -12.44 13.81 5.06
C GLU A 102 -12.04 14.29 6.47
N THR A 103 -10.83 13.99 6.91
CA THR A 103 -10.29 14.42 8.20
C THR A 103 -9.48 15.73 8.14
N ALA A 104 -9.34 16.33 6.95
CA ALA A 104 -8.50 17.51 6.71
C ALA A 104 -9.33 18.68 6.16
N ASP A 105 -9.92 19.49 7.04
CA ASP A 105 -10.85 20.58 6.70
C ASP A 105 -10.28 21.65 5.73
N PHE A 106 -8.96 21.77 5.64
CA PHE A 106 -8.27 22.75 4.80
C PHE A 106 -8.02 22.27 3.36
N VAL A 107 -8.34 21.00 3.05
CA VAL A 107 -8.06 20.39 1.75
C VAL A 107 -9.32 20.37 0.88
N LYS A 108 -9.20 20.85 -0.34
CA LYS A 108 -10.28 20.74 -1.33
C LYS A 108 -10.14 19.44 -2.11
N SER A 109 -11.15 18.61 -2.03
CA SER A 109 -11.21 17.39 -2.83
C SER A 109 -11.35 17.70 -4.33
N ASP A 110 -10.38 17.22 -5.13
CA ASP A 110 -10.50 17.12 -6.58
C ASP A 110 -10.21 15.67 -7.00
N ARG A 111 -11.25 14.84 -6.86
CA ARG A 111 -11.19 13.40 -7.12
C ARG A 111 -10.74 13.09 -8.55
N ARG A 112 -11.12 13.92 -9.53
CA ARG A 112 -10.76 13.71 -10.93
C ARG A 112 -9.26 13.91 -11.15
N LEU A 113 -8.70 14.99 -10.63
CA LEU A 113 -7.27 15.26 -10.75
C LEU A 113 -6.44 14.27 -9.94
N LEU A 114 -6.88 13.91 -8.73
CA LEU A 114 -6.26 12.88 -7.91
C LEU A 114 -6.16 11.56 -8.69
N LYS A 115 -7.27 11.06 -9.21
CA LYS A 115 -7.30 9.82 -10.00
C LYS A 115 -6.36 9.88 -11.20
N LYS A 116 -6.34 10.99 -11.92
CA LYS A 116 -5.46 11.19 -13.07
C LYS A 116 -3.98 11.16 -12.66
N ILE A 117 -3.61 11.78 -11.54
CA ILE A 117 -2.23 11.74 -11.00
C ILE A 117 -1.82 10.28 -10.73
N LEU A 118 -2.67 9.52 -10.05
CA LEU A 118 -2.40 8.10 -9.77
C LEU A 118 -2.29 7.28 -11.06
N GLN A 119 -3.20 7.46 -12.01
CA GLN A 119 -3.20 6.74 -13.29
C GLN A 119 -1.97 7.03 -14.15
N THR A 120 -1.50 8.28 -14.14
CA THR A 120 -0.38 8.74 -14.97
C THR A 120 0.98 8.57 -14.31
N ALA A 121 1.04 8.18 -13.05
CA ALA A 121 2.28 7.81 -12.36
C ALA A 121 2.98 6.66 -13.09
N GLN A 122 4.31 6.72 -13.14
CA GLN A 122 5.13 5.71 -13.81
C GLN A 122 5.00 4.35 -13.13
N SER A 123 5.07 4.35 -11.80
CA SER A 123 4.78 3.22 -10.92
C SER A 123 4.05 3.72 -9.68
N LEU A 124 3.21 2.90 -9.10
CA LEU A 124 2.62 3.15 -7.80
C LEU A 124 3.27 2.21 -6.78
N PRO A 125 3.61 2.70 -5.60
CA PRO A 125 4.07 1.83 -4.52
C PRO A 125 2.92 0.96 -4.00
N MET A 126 3.25 -0.07 -3.25
CA MET A 126 2.29 -0.96 -2.61
C MET A 126 1.41 -0.21 -1.60
N PRO A 127 0.22 -0.71 -1.23
CA PRO A 127 -0.79 0.05 -0.47
C PRO A 127 -0.28 0.72 0.80
N GLY A 128 0.58 0.07 1.58
CA GLY A 128 1.15 0.62 2.81
C GLY A 128 2.04 1.84 2.56
N GLU A 129 2.92 1.77 1.57
CA GLU A 129 3.79 2.86 1.16
C GLU A 129 2.98 3.97 0.46
N LEU A 130 2.02 3.60 -0.40
CA LEU A 130 1.12 4.54 -1.07
C LEU A 130 0.34 5.39 -0.05
N LYS A 131 -0.16 4.76 1.03
CA LYS A 131 -0.81 5.46 2.15
C LYS A 131 0.12 6.49 2.79
N ASN A 132 1.39 6.13 3.00
CA ASN A 132 2.37 7.06 3.59
C ASN A 132 2.67 8.23 2.65
N VAL A 133 2.80 7.99 1.35
CA VAL A 133 3.01 9.05 0.33
C VAL A 133 1.83 10.02 0.31
N ILE A 134 0.59 9.50 0.26
CA ILE A 134 -0.63 10.33 0.24
C ILE A 134 -0.76 11.12 1.55
N ARG A 135 -0.56 10.47 2.70
CA ARG A 135 -0.61 11.12 4.02
C ARG A 135 0.41 12.25 4.12
N SER A 136 1.64 12.01 3.67
CA SER A 136 2.69 13.05 3.66
C SER A 136 2.32 14.21 2.75
N ALA A 137 1.79 13.94 1.55
CA ALA A 137 1.36 14.98 0.63
C ALA A 137 0.27 15.89 1.25
N ILE A 138 -0.67 15.32 2.00
CA ILE A 138 -1.72 16.08 2.70
C ILE A 138 -1.14 16.81 3.92
N ALA A 139 -0.39 16.12 4.78
CA ALA A 139 0.11 16.68 6.04
C ALA A 139 1.07 17.87 5.84
N PHE A 140 1.86 17.86 4.78
CA PHE A 140 2.80 18.93 4.45
C PHE A 140 2.26 19.93 3.43
N SER A 141 0.99 19.85 3.07
CA SER A 141 0.38 20.80 2.14
C SER A 141 0.19 22.18 2.78
N ASP A 142 0.31 23.21 1.97
CA ASP A 142 0.07 24.59 2.35
C ASP A 142 -1.44 24.83 2.53
N SER A 143 -1.88 25.10 3.77
CA SER A 143 -3.29 25.31 4.10
C SER A 143 -3.92 26.51 3.39
N SER A 144 -3.10 27.46 2.91
CA SER A 144 -3.58 28.59 2.08
C SER A 144 -3.90 28.17 0.63
N LYS A 145 -3.49 26.98 0.22
CA LYS A 145 -3.65 26.44 -1.15
C LYS A 145 -4.38 25.09 -1.12
N PRO A 146 -5.69 25.09 -1.24
CA PRO A 146 -6.50 23.88 -1.03
C PRO A 146 -6.16 22.66 -1.91
N CYS A 147 -5.44 22.85 -3.01
CA CYS A 147 -5.00 21.80 -3.93
C CYS A 147 -3.47 21.51 -3.86
N ASP A 148 -2.73 22.07 -2.88
CA ASP A 148 -1.27 21.89 -2.77
C ASP A 148 -0.88 20.42 -2.58
N TYR A 149 -1.70 19.64 -1.87
CA TYR A 149 -1.49 18.20 -1.70
C TYR A 149 -1.42 17.43 -3.04
N LEU A 150 -2.16 17.85 -4.08
CA LEU A 150 -2.11 17.24 -5.40
C LEU A 150 -0.78 17.52 -6.10
N VAL A 151 -0.24 18.72 -5.93
CA VAL A 151 1.09 19.08 -6.43
C VAL A 151 2.15 18.21 -5.77
N ARG A 152 2.12 18.10 -4.44
CA ARG A 152 3.05 17.28 -3.66
C ARG A 152 2.95 15.81 -4.03
N LEU A 153 1.74 15.28 -4.15
CA LEU A 153 1.50 13.91 -4.57
C LEU A 153 2.04 13.64 -5.98
N TYR A 154 1.78 14.56 -6.93
CA TYR A 154 2.32 14.46 -8.28
C TYR A 154 3.86 14.39 -8.28
N LEU A 155 4.52 15.27 -7.53
CA LEU A 155 5.97 15.31 -7.41
C LEU A 155 6.52 14.04 -6.77
N ALA A 156 5.91 13.57 -5.68
CA ALA A 156 6.32 12.36 -4.97
C ALA A 156 6.26 11.11 -5.87
N LEU A 157 5.20 10.98 -6.68
CA LEU A 157 4.99 9.82 -7.55
C LEU A 157 5.77 9.88 -8.87
N ASN A 158 6.23 11.07 -9.30
CA ASN A 158 6.91 11.23 -10.60
C ASN A 158 8.38 11.63 -10.49
N GLY A 159 8.94 11.77 -9.26
CA GLY A 159 10.36 12.06 -9.03
C GLY A 159 10.85 13.37 -9.66
N SER A 160 9.95 14.27 -10.03
CA SER A 160 10.22 15.52 -10.74
C SER A 160 10.22 16.70 -9.76
N LYS A 161 11.21 17.60 -9.87
CA LYS A 161 11.25 18.82 -9.05
C LYS A 161 10.15 19.82 -9.46
N GLU A 162 9.83 19.87 -10.75
CA GLU A 162 8.78 20.73 -11.30
C GLU A 162 7.99 20.00 -12.37
N PRO A 163 6.63 20.19 -12.41
CA PRO A 163 5.81 19.60 -13.45
C PRO A 163 6.11 20.21 -14.82
N ASP A 164 6.48 19.39 -15.79
CA ASP A 164 6.82 19.77 -17.15
C ASP A 164 5.56 19.85 -18.03
N LEU A 165 5.28 21.02 -18.63
CA LEU A 165 4.07 21.26 -19.42
C LEU A 165 3.91 20.32 -20.62
N PRO A 166 4.92 20.08 -21.48
CA PRO A 166 4.83 19.12 -22.57
C PRO A 166 4.48 17.71 -22.07
N LYS A 167 5.12 17.24 -21.00
CA LYS A 167 4.81 15.92 -20.40
C LYS A 167 3.39 15.86 -19.86
N LEU A 168 2.92 16.91 -19.17
CA LEU A 168 1.55 16.98 -18.68
C LEU A 168 0.54 16.94 -19.85
N LYS A 169 0.79 17.68 -20.94
CA LYS A 169 -0.04 17.66 -22.14
C LYS A 169 -0.10 16.26 -22.75
N HIS A 170 1.04 15.62 -22.94
CA HIS A 170 1.13 14.26 -23.49
C HIS A 170 0.39 13.23 -22.61
N ARG A 171 0.38 13.40 -21.29
CA ARG A 171 -0.36 12.56 -20.33
C ARG A 171 -1.85 12.93 -20.23
N GLY A 172 -2.32 13.87 -21.05
CA GLY A 172 -3.74 14.24 -21.17
C GLY A 172 -4.26 15.16 -20.06
N PHE A 173 -3.38 15.89 -19.35
CA PHE A 173 -3.83 16.90 -18.39
C PHE A 173 -4.43 18.09 -19.13
N THR A 174 -5.55 18.62 -18.62
CA THR A 174 -6.18 19.84 -19.14
C THR A 174 -5.40 21.08 -18.68
N VAL A 175 -5.57 22.21 -19.39
CA VAL A 175 -4.95 23.50 -19.01
C VAL A 175 -5.28 23.89 -17.56
N ARG A 176 -6.50 23.60 -17.08
CA ARG A 176 -6.90 23.87 -15.69
C ARG A 176 -6.15 22.97 -14.68
N GLU A 177 -5.99 21.71 -15.00
CA GLU A 177 -5.23 20.77 -14.17
C GLU A 177 -3.72 21.13 -14.15
N MET A 178 -3.20 21.58 -15.31
CA MET A 178 -1.83 22.08 -15.40
C MET A 178 -1.62 23.35 -14.57
N GLU A 179 -2.58 24.29 -14.57
CA GLU A 179 -2.54 25.49 -13.74
C GLU A 179 -2.43 25.12 -12.25
N ILE A 180 -3.21 24.12 -11.78
CA ILE A 180 -3.14 23.64 -10.39
C ILE A 180 -1.76 23.05 -10.12
N LEU A 181 -1.24 22.20 -11.00
CA LEU A 181 0.02 21.47 -10.76
C LEU A 181 1.27 22.35 -10.87
N THR A 182 1.24 23.39 -11.72
CA THR A 182 2.41 24.24 -12.01
C THR A 182 2.36 25.62 -11.35
N GLY A 183 1.17 26.08 -10.94
CA GLY A 183 0.95 27.47 -10.51
C GLY A 183 1.01 28.50 -11.63
N ILE A 184 1.20 28.07 -12.90
CA ILE A 184 1.26 28.94 -14.07
C ILE A 184 -0.16 29.23 -14.54
N SER A 185 -0.48 30.51 -14.86
CA SER A 185 -1.81 30.88 -15.33
C SER A 185 -2.20 30.20 -16.66
N LYS A 186 -3.49 29.89 -16.84
CA LYS A 186 -4.04 29.26 -18.05
C LYS A 186 -3.60 29.94 -19.36
N SER A 187 -3.62 31.28 -19.35
CA SER A 187 -3.24 32.10 -20.53
C SER A 187 -1.77 31.86 -20.89
N LYS A 188 -0.87 31.81 -19.89
CA LYS A 188 0.55 31.56 -20.10
C LYS A 188 0.80 30.11 -20.53
N ILE A 189 0.12 29.12 -19.92
CA ILE A 189 0.19 27.70 -20.33
C ILE A 189 -0.23 27.56 -21.79
N SER A 190 -1.38 28.14 -22.19
CA SER A 190 -1.88 28.05 -23.54
C SER A 190 -0.92 28.65 -24.58
N ARG A 191 -0.21 29.73 -24.23
CA ARG A 191 0.81 30.33 -25.08
C ARG A 191 2.03 29.42 -25.21
N LEU A 192 2.59 28.95 -24.09
CA LEU A 192 3.78 28.08 -24.07
C LEU A 192 3.55 26.78 -24.85
N LEU A 193 2.37 26.17 -24.71
CA LEU A 193 2.05 24.94 -25.43
C LEU A 193 1.92 25.17 -26.96
N LYS A 194 1.51 26.34 -27.40
CA LYS A 194 1.47 26.69 -28.84
C LYS A 194 2.87 26.93 -29.43
N GLU A 195 3.75 27.52 -28.64
CA GLU A 195 5.16 27.71 -29.01
C GLU A 195 5.86 26.36 -29.21
N THR A 196 5.62 25.39 -28.33
CA THR A 196 6.21 24.03 -28.41
C THR A 196 5.61 23.16 -29.55
N ASP A 197 4.36 23.42 -29.99
CA ASP A 197 3.74 22.67 -31.10
C ASP A 197 4.22 23.18 -32.49
N ASN A 198 4.93 24.30 -32.56
CA ASN A 198 5.42 24.92 -33.80
C ASN A 198 6.95 24.70 -34.04
N GLU A 199 7.63 24.03 -33.09
CA GLU A 199 9.01 23.53 -33.22
C GLU A 199 9.02 22.02 -33.59
#